data_c32642101837b07e260f591a88648268
#
_entry.id   c32642101837b07e260f591a88648268
#
_cell.length_a   1.000
_cell.length_b   1.000
_cell.length_c   1.000
_cell.angle_alpha   90.00
_cell.angle_beta   90.00
_cell.angle_gamma   90.00
#
_symmetry.space_group_name_H-M   'P 1'
#
loop_
_entity.id
_entity.type
_entity.pdbx_description
1 polymer ?
#
loop_
_entity_poly.entity_id
_entity_poly.type
_entity_poly.pdbx_seq_one_letter_code
_entity_poly.pdbx_strand_id
1 'polypeptide(L)'
;MKNSKKKLTEMARAVTLGLFGLFFASEAAYGAEQPSVAGTQRLLTLDSCRAMALRNNKQMGVAKVKQEVNANLRKSARTQYLPKVNAVGGYMWMSREISLLSDDQKEALNNLGTIATSKLQSAPETVTSQLPAATAGDMGQFAGALNQVGASLVEGFRTDTRNMFAGAVTVTQPVFMGGALVAANKIADINEQMAANSLEMKRQNTLYNIDQMYWQVVSLRHKQTLAESYVELVKKLKGDVQKMIDQGVATKGDGLSVGVRVNEAEMALTQVQDGLALSKMLLCQLIGLDEDEAITLADEESAGLGTEIAAEPQHAGQADAAFANRPELKVLQNTVDLSRQTTNALKAGNLPTVLLTGGYMVSNPNTFNGFEKKFGGVWNIGVVVRVPVWNWGDVKYKVRASKGATTMANLELDDAREMISLQVRQSNFKVKEAQKKLTMAQSNVANADENLRMANLAFKEGTASFTTVMEAQTAWNAAQSQLIDAEIGVKLSEVELQKALGTLQ
;
A
#
# COMPACT_ATOMS: atom_id res chain seq x y z
N MET A 1 28.18 -24.73 -45.64
CA MET A 1 28.13 -24.54 -44.19
C MET A 1 28.37 -23.12 -43.65
N LYS A 2 28.95 -22.16 -44.43
CA LYS A 2 29.18 -20.77 -43.97
C LYS A 2 27.92 -19.85 -43.98
N ASN A 3 26.96 -20.09 -44.87
CA ASN A 3 25.74 -19.23 -45.00
C ASN A 3 24.63 -19.51 -44.00
N SER A 4 24.62 -20.72 -43.39
CA SER A 4 23.60 -21.06 -42.38
C SER A 4 23.87 -20.43 -41.01
N LYS A 5 25.17 -20.28 -40.64
CA LYS A 5 25.53 -19.63 -39.36
C LYS A 5 25.28 -18.12 -39.35
N LYS A 6 25.34 -17.46 -40.51
CA LYS A 6 25.09 -16.02 -40.61
C LYS A 6 23.61 -15.69 -40.44
N LYS A 7 22.70 -16.52 -40.99
CA LYS A 7 21.24 -16.34 -40.78
C LYS A 7 20.78 -16.61 -39.35
N LEU A 8 21.40 -17.57 -38.66
CA LEU A 8 21.04 -17.84 -37.24
C LEU A 8 21.46 -16.70 -36.31
N THR A 9 22.60 -16.04 -36.59
CA THR A 9 23.11 -14.90 -35.80
C THR A 9 22.28 -13.63 -36.04
N GLU A 10 21.73 -13.45 -37.24
CA GLU A 10 20.86 -12.32 -37.54
C GLU A 10 19.45 -12.51 -36.96
N MET A 11 18.89 -13.73 -36.95
CA MET A 11 17.62 -14.03 -36.25
C MET A 11 17.75 -13.90 -34.74
N ALA A 12 18.88 -14.33 -34.14
CA ALA A 12 19.11 -14.16 -32.71
C ALA A 12 19.24 -12.68 -32.29
N ARG A 13 19.86 -11.86 -33.15
CA ARG A 13 19.95 -10.40 -32.92
C ARG A 13 18.61 -9.67 -33.10
N ALA A 14 17.75 -10.12 -34.00
CA ALA A 14 16.42 -9.52 -34.18
C ALA A 14 15.46 -9.82 -33.02
N VAL A 15 15.58 -11.00 -32.39
CA VAL A 15 14.76 -11.38 -31.22
C VAL A 15 15.23 -10.66 -29.93
N THR A 16 16.54 -10.41 -29.77
CA THR A 16 17.06 -9.66 -28.61
C THR A 16 16.83 -8.16 -28.71
N LEU A 17 16.75 -7.57 -29.90
CA LEU A 17 16.44 -6.15 -30.08
C LEU A 17 14.92 -5.84 -30.01
N GLY A 18 14.06 -6.82 -30.29
CA GLY A 18 12.60 -6.66 -30.18
C GLY A 18 12.05 -6.73 -28.77
N LEU A 19 12.77 -7.32 -27.81
CA LEU A 19 12.36 -7.44 -26.39
C LEU A 19 12.87 -6.30 -25.50
N PHE A 20 13.86 -5.50 -25.97
CA PHE A 20 14.38 -4.34 -25.22
C PHE A 20 13.79 -2.99 -25.67
N GLY A 21 12.98 -2.97 -26.73
CA GLY A 21 12.39 -1.76 -27.31
C GLY A 21 11.03 -1.34 -26.74
N LEU A 22 10.41 -2.10 -25.83
CA LEU A 22 9.07 -1.83 -25.30
C LEU A 22 9.06 -1.32 -23.85
N PHE A 23 10.23 -1.01 -23.25
CA PHE A 23 10.31 -0.56 -21.86
C PHE A 23 10.73 0.91 -21.66
N PHE A 24 10.90 1.70 -22.75
CA PHE A 24 11.26 3.13 -22.63
C PHE A 24 10.32 4.03 -23.45
N ALA A 25 9.07 4.10 -23.06
CA ALA A 25 8.17 5.15 -23.54
C ALA A 25 7.02 5.39 -22.57
N SER A 26 7.31 5.86 -21.35
CA SER A 26 6.36 6.62 -20.53
C SER A 26 7.05 7.34 -19.36
N GLU A 27 8.04 8.16 -19.65
CA GLU A 27 8.54 9.16 -18.70
C GLU A 27 8.72 10.49 -19.44
N ALA A 28 7.64 11.20 -19.64
CA ALA A 28 7.67 12.63 -19.93
C ALA A 28 6.28 13.25 -19.76
N ALA A 29 5.83 13.45 -18.53
CA ALA A 29 4.80 14.45 -18.19
C ALA A 29 4.62 14.60 -16.67
N TYR A 30 5.69 14.85 -15.91
CA TYR A 30 5.57 15.42 -14.55
C TYR A 30 6.73 16.37 -14.36
N GLY A 31 6.49 17.64 -14.59
CA GLY A 31 7.48 18.68 -14.36
C GLY A 31 7.11 19.97 -15.08
N ALA A 32 5.90 20.49 -14.84
CA ALA A 32 5.68 21.91 -15.04
C ALA A 32 6.09 22.59 -13.74
N GLU A 33 7.36 22.99 -13.63
CA GLU A 33 7.81 24.01 -12.70
C GLU A 33 7.00 25.27 -12.97
N GLN A 34 6.08 25.60 -12.05
CA GLN A 34 5.52 26.95 -12.00
C GLN A 34 6.61 27.86 -11.47
N PRO A 35 6.84 29.04 -12.11
CA PRO A 35 7.84 29.97 -11.63
C PRO A 35 7.46 30.44 -10.22
N SER A 36 8.38 30.32 -9.27
CA SER A 36 8.29 30.89 -7.94
C SER A 36 8.22 32.42 -8.08
N VAL A 37 7.03 33.01 -7.94
CA VAL A 37 6.84 34.44 -7.80
C VAL A 37 7.19 34.73 -6.35
N ALA A 38 8.41 35.21 -6.12
CA ALA A 38 8.86 35.75 -4.85
C ALA A 38 8.02 36.99 -4.49
N GLY A 39 7.36 36.96 -3.32
CA GLY A 39 6.96 38.18 -2.63
C GLY A 39 5.49 38.51 -2.50
N THR A 40 4.51 37.72 -2.95
CA THR A 40 3.10 37.95 -2.62
C THR A 40 2.67 36.98 -1.52
N GLN A 41 2.36 37.54 -0.33
CA GLN A 41 1.71 36.72 0.73
C GLN A 41 0.44 36.11 0.16
N ARG A 42 0.40 34.78 0.18
CA ARG A 42 -0.70 34.02 -0.37
C ARG A 42 -1.85 33.92 0.64
N LEU A 43 -2.95 34.59 0.34
CA LEU A 43 -4.16 34.49 1.15
C LEU A 43 -4.83 33.15 0.93
N LEU A 44 -5.00 32.37 2.00
CA LEU A 44 -5.58 31.02 1.96
C LEU A 44 -6.86 30.96 2.80
N THR A 45 -7.93 30.46 2.21
CA THR A 45 -9.15 30.08 2.93
C THR A 45 -9.06 28.63 3.37
N LEU A 46 -9.88 28.20 4.34
CA LEU A 46 -9.96 26.82 4.79
C LEU A 46 -10.23 25.86 3.62
N ASP A 47 -11.18 26.22 2.73
CA ASP A 47 -11.52 25.39 1.59
C ASP A 47 -10.39 25.29 0.57
N SER A 48 -9.61 26.38 0.38
CA SER A 48 -8.42 26.32 -0.48
C SER A 48 -7.34 25.41 0.11
N CYS A 49 -7.12 25.45 1.43
CA CYS A 49 -6.20 24.57 2.14
C CYS A 49 -6.62 23.09 2.00
N ARG A 50 -7.92 22.80 2.18
CA ARG A 50 -8.47 21.44 1.98
C ARG A 50 -8.25 20.95 0.56
N ALA A 51 -8.59 21.78 -0.45
CA ALA A 51 -8.42 21.41 -1.86
C ALA A 51 -6.95 21.15 -2.22
N MET A 52 -6.03 22.01 -1.76
CA MET A 52 -4.60 21.83 -1.98
C MET A 52 -4.06 20.57 -1.30
N ALA A 53 -4.45 20.31 -0.06
CA ALA A 53 -4.05 19.10 0.65
C ALA A 53 -4.52 17.81 -0.08
N LEU A 54 -5.77 17.75 -0.54
CA LEU A 54 -6.30 16.61 -1.27
C LEU A 54 -5.58 16.39 -2.62
N ARG A 55 -5.03 17.45 -3.21
CA ARG A 55 -4.29 17.41 -4.48
C ARG A 55 -2.81 17.07 -4.28
N ASN A 56 -2.15 17.74 -3.35
CA ASN A 56 -0.68 17.79 -3.25
C ASN A 56 -0.12 16.90 -2.13
N ASN A 57 -0.94 16.52 -1.13
CA ASN A 57 -0.45 15.75 0.02
C ASN A 57 0.07 14.38 -0.42
N LYS A 58 1.34 14.09 -0.09
CA LYS A 58 2.04 12.85 -0.47
C LYS A 58 1.34 11.59 0.06
N GLN A 59 0.75 11.66 1.25
CA GLN A 59 0.02 10.52 1.82
C GLN A 59 -1.28 10.24 1.08
N MET A 60 -1.95 11.29 0.57
CA MET A 60 -3.10 11.12 -0.35
C MET A 60 -2.65 10.50 -1.67
N GLY A 61 -1.49 10.92 -2.20
CA GLY A 61 -0.86 10.30 -3.37
C GLY A 61 -0.64 8.81 -3.18
N VAL A 62 -0.02 8.41 -2.05
CA VAL A 62 0.17 6.98 -1.70
C VAL A 62 -1.15 6.22 -1.65
N ALA A 63 -2.21 6.79 -1.07
CA ALA A 63 -3.52 6.13 -0.98
C ALA A 63 -4.17 5.93 -2.37
N LYS A 64 -4.04 6.92 -3.27
CA LYS A 64 -4.51 6.83 -4.68
C LYS A 64 -3.75 5.74 -5.44
N VAL A 65 -2.42 5.71 -5.34
CA VAL A 65 -1.59 4.65 -5.97
C VAL A 65 -1.96 3.27 -5.41
N LYS A 66 -2.20 3.15 -4.10
CA LYS A 66 -2.65 1.88 -3.49
C LYS A 66 -3.99 1.40 -4.07
N GLN A 67 -4.93 2.30 -4.34
CA GLN A 67 -6.18 1.96 -5.01
C GLN A 67 -5.92 1.45 -6.44
N GLU A 68 -5.05 2.12 -7.20
CA GLU A 68 -4.67 1.70 -8.55
C GLU A 68 -3.97 0.33 -8.56
N VAL A 69 -3.06 0.08 -7.62
CA VAL A 69 -2.42 -1.23 -7.44
C VAL A 69 -3.47 -2.33 -7.25
N ASN A 70 -4.45 -2.12 -6.35
CA ASN A 70 -5.49 -3.12 -6.12
C ASN A 70 -6.41 -3.31 -7.34
N ALA A 71 -6.72 -2.25 -8.09
CA ALA A 71 -7.45 -2.34 -9.35
C ALA A 71 -6.70 -3.20 -10.39
N ASN A 72 -5.37 -3.05 -10.48
CA ASN A 72 -4.54 -3.86 -11.37
C ASN A 72 -4.41 -5.31 -10.87
N LEU A 73 -4.29 -5.54 -9.55
CA LEU A 73 -4.32 -6.89 -8.96
C LEU A 73 -5.65 -7.61 -9.25
N ARG A 74 -6.79 -6.89 -9.19
CA ARG A 74 -8.09 -7.43 -9.59
C ARG A 74 -8.10 -7.84 -11.06
N LYS A 75 -7.60 -6.98 -11.97
CA LYS A 75 -7.46 -7.33 -13.39
C LYS A 75 -6.58 -8.58 -13.56
N SER A 76 -5.45 -8.65 -12.85
CA SER A 76 -4.56 -9.83 -12.83
C SER A 76 -5.26 -11.08 -12.34
N ALA A 77 -6.05 -11.01 -11.26
CA ALA A 77 -6.82 -12.15 -10.76
C ALA A 77 -7.80 -12.69 -11.81
N ARG A 78 -8.46 -11.82 -12.58
CA ARG A 78 -9.35 -12.21 -13.67
C ARG A 78 -8.65 -12.96 -14.80
N THR A 79 -7.37 -12.64 -15.07
CA THR A 79 -6.61 -13.38 -16.11
C THR A 79 -6.35 -14.84 -15.74
N GLN A 80 -6.55 -15.24 -14.47
CA GLN A 80 -6.44 -16.62 -14.06
C GLN A 80 -7.55 -17.54 -14.65
N TYR A 81 -8.65 -16.95 -15.13
CA TYR A 81 -9.68 -17.66 -15.89
C TYR A 81 -9.30 -17.94 -17.34
N LEU A 82 -8.26 -17.27 -17.86
CA LEU A 82 -7.88 -17.35 -19.26
C LEU A 82 -6.82 -18.45 -19.49
N PRO A 83 -6.72 -19.00 -20.70
CA PRO A 83 -5.67 -19.94 -21.06
C PRO A 83 -4.29 -19.31 -20.86
N LYS A 84 -3.39 -20.05 -20.22
CA LYS A 84 -1.98 -19.65 -20.08
C LYS A 84 -1.16 -20.38 -21.13
N VAL A 85 -0.42 -19.64 -21.92
CA VAL A 85 0.48 -20.17 -22.95
C VAL A 85 1.92 -19.96 -22.45
N ASN A 86 2.66 -21.06 -22.37
CA ASN A 86 4.07 -21.05 -21.98
C ASN A 86 4.90 -21.71 -23.06
N ALA A 87 6.08 -21.17 -23.34
CA ALA A 87 7.07 -21.79 -24.18
C ALA A 87 8.31 -22.08 -23.36
N VAL A 88 8.86 -23.28 -23.50
CA VAL A 88 10.10 -23.70 -22.86
C VAL A 88 10.98 -24.36 -23.92
N GLY A 89 12.27 -24.09 -23.86
CA GLY A 89 13.25 -24.73 -24.74
C GLY A 89 14.54 -24.97 -23.97
N GLY A 90 15.21 -26.06 -24.26
CA GLY A 90 16.46 -26.44 -23.64
C GLY A 90 17.38 -27.18 -24.58
N TYR A 91 18.66 -27.04 -24.32
CA TYR A 91 19.73 -27.83 -24.91
C TYR A 91 20.45 -28.55 -23.79
N MET A 92 20.69 -29.84 -23.98
CA MET A 92 21.43 -30.68 -23.05
C MET A 92 22.54 -31.43 -23.82
N TRP A 93 23.77 -31.36 -23.33
CA TRP A 93 24.84 -32.18 -23.75
C TRP A 93 25.09 -33.30 -22.74
N MET A 94 25.16 -34.54 -23.21
CA MET A 94 25.45 -35.73 -22.38
C MET A 94 26.80 -36.31 -22.73
N SER A 95 27.58 -36.72 -21.74
CA SER A 95 28.90 -37.34 -21.92
C SER A 95 28.86 -38.70 -22.61
N ARG A 96 27.71 -39.38 -22.56
CA ARG A 96 27.49 -40.69 -23.19
C ARG A 96 26.16 -40.72 -23.96
N GLU A 97 26.10 -41.54 -24.98
CA GLU A 97 24.87 -41.80 -25.73
C GLU A 97 23.92 -42.67 -24.90
N ILE A 98 22.61 -42.41 -25.03
CA ILE A 98 21.58 -43.28 -24.51
C ILE A 98 21.43 -44.40 -25.55
N SER A 99 21.79 -45.62 -25.16
CA SER A 99 21.67 -46.82 -26.04
C SER A 99 20.41 -47.60 -25.64
N LEU A 100 19.67 -48.08 -26.64
CA LEU A 100 18.57 -49.01 -26.47
C LEU A 100 19.04 -50.43 -26.18
N LEU A 101 20.30 -50.76 -26.58
CA LEU A 101 20.94 -52.06 -26.35
C LEU A 101 21.89 -51.92 -25.16
N SER A 102 21.91 -52.86 -24.26
CA SER A 102 22.94 -53.01 -23.23
C SER A 102 24.30 -53.33 -23.88
N ASP A 103 25.40 -53.05 -23.18
CA ASP A 103 26.72 -53.33 -23.70
C ASP A 103 26.95 -54.82 -23.98
N ASP A 104 26.37 -55.71 -23.10
CA ASP A 104 26.37 -57.17 -23.32
C ASP A 104 25.58 -57.58 -24.57
N GLN A 105 24.48 -56.94 -24.87
CA GLN A 105 23.69 -57.19 -26.07
C GLN A 105 24.40 -56.77 -27.34
N LYS A 106 25.10 -55.62 -27.29
CA LYS A 106 25.95 -55.15 -28.41
C LYS A 106 27.09 -56.09 -28.68
N GLU A 107 27.74 -56.56 -27.61
CA GLU A 107 28.85 -57.55 -27.75
C GLU A 107 28.32 -58.89 -28.32
N ALA A 108 27.18 -59.39 -27.82
CA ALA A 108 26.57 -60.59 -28.35
C ALA A 108 26.17 -60.47 -29.84
N LEU A 109 25.63 -59.31 -30.26
CA LEU A 109 25.27 -59.02 -31.64
C LEU A 109 26.51 -58.88 -32.54
N ASN A 110 27.53 -58.16 -32.09
CA ASN A 110 28.77 -58.02 -32.84
C ASN A 110 29.53 -59.36 -33.03
N ASN A 111 29.37 -60.29 -32.08
CA ASN A 111 29.98 -61.61 -32.12
C ASN A 111 28.99 -62.71 -32.55
N LEU A 112 27.84 -62.35 -33.14
CA LEU A 112 26.75 -63.27 -33.45
C LEU A 112 27.18 -64.47 -34.26
N GLY A 113 28.02 -64.23 -35.29
CA GLY A 113 28.54 -65.32 -36.15
C GLY A 113 29.58 -66.14 -35.43
N THR A 114 30.40 -65.58 -34.60
CA THR A 114 31.39 -66.32 -33.80
C THR A 114 30.69 -67.21 -32.77
N ILE A 115 29.64 -66.67 -32.11
CA ILE A 115 28.81 -67.47 -31.17
C ILE A 115 28.05 -68.53 -31.89
N ALA A 116 27.48 -68.27 -33.06
CA ALA A 116 26.77 -69.27 -33.87
C ALA A 116 27.68 -70.40 -34.32
N THR A 117 28.87 -70.09 -34.85
CA THR A 117 29.84 -71.10 -35.32
C THR A 117 30.42 -71.93 -34.17
N SER A 118 30.72 -71.26 -32.99
CA SER A 118 31.20 -72.02 -31.82
C SER A 118 30.14 -72.99 -31.27
N LYS A 119 28.87 -72.57 -31.24
CA LYS A 119 27.75 -73.44 -30.87
C LYS A 119 27.54 -74.53 -31.88
N LEU A 120 27.72 -74.28 -33.17
CA LEU A 120 27.60 -75.31 -34.22
C LEU A 120 28.72 -76.31 -34.10
N GLN A 121 29.95 -75.89 -33.79
CA GLN A 121 31.11 -76.78 -33.56
C GLN A 121 30.98 -77.67 -32.28
N SER A 122 30.27 -77.15 -31.28
CA SER A 122 30.00 -77.82 -30.02
C SER A 122 28.68 -78.66 -30.06
N ALA A 123 27.98 -78.71 -31.18
CA ALA A 123 26.71 -79.42 -31.31
C ALA A 123 27.03 -80.97 -31.44
N PRO A 124 26.11 -81.83 -30.92
CA PRO A 124 26.28 -83.29 -31.05
C PRO A 124 26.40 -83.78 -32.51
N GLU A 125 27.20 -84.81 -32.78
CA GLU A 125 27.43 -85.39 -34.12
C GLU A 125 26.15 -85.67 -34.91
N THR A 126 25.07 -85.95 -34.26
CA THR A 126 23.76 -86.19 -34.89
C THR A 126 23.18 -84.97 -35.62
N VAL A 127 23.63 -83.75 -35.26
CA VAL A 127 23.21 -82.44 -35.90
C VAL A 127 24.21 -82.03 -36.97
N THR A 128 25.50 -82.30 -36.76
CA THR A 128 26.58 -81.91 -37.71
C THR A 128 26.65 -82.82 -38.91
N SER A 129 26.20 -84.11 -38.81
CA SER A 129 26.18 -85.09 -39.93
C SER A 129 25.12 -84.78 -40.99
N GLN A 130 24.19 -83.86 -40.75
CA GLN A 130 23.16 -83.45 -41.72
C GLN A 130 23.56 -82.17 -42.49
N LEU A 131 24.66 -81.54 -42.15
CA LEU A 131 25.15 -80.35 -42.83
C LEU A 131 26.18 -80.76 -43.92
N PRO A 132 26.16 -80.13 -45.12
CA PRO A 132 27.18 -80.35 -46.12
C PRO A 132 28.55 -79.99 -45.53
N ALA A 133 29.59 -80.84 -45.88
CA ALA A 133 30.97 -80.65 -45.39
C ALA A 133 31.49 -79.26 -45.79
N ALA A 134 31.23 -78.28 -44.92
CA ALA A 134 31.73 -76.91 -45.08
C ALA A 134 33.22 -76.85 -44.68
N THR A 135 34.04 -76.25 -45.52
CA THR A 135 35.45 -76.05 -45.19
C THR A 135 35.61 -75.03 -44.09
N ALA A 136 36.67 -75.10 -43.32
CA ALA A 136 36.94 -74.08 -42.26
C ALA A 136 36.95 -72.60 -42.82
N GLY A 137 37.20 -72.43 -44.11
CA GLY A 137 37.08 -71.15 -44.82
C GLY A 137 35.64 -70.69 -45.00
N ASP A 138 34.73 -71.59 -45.35
CA ASP A 138 33.31 -71.31 -45.55
C ASP A 138 32.62 -70.98 -44.23
N MET A 139 33.00 -71.65 -43.15
CA MET A 139 32.51 -71.34 -41.79
C MET A 139 33.02 -69.95 -41.32
N GLY A 140 34.26 -69.61 -41.67
CA GLY A 140 34.81 -68.27 -41.35
C GLY A 140 34.11 -67.09 -42.13
N GLN A 141 33.79 -67.36 -43.42
CA GLN A 141 33.01 -66.38 -44.20
C GLN A 141 31.56 -66.27 -43.67
N PHE A 142 30.92 -67.33 -43.29
CA PHE A 142 29.59 -67.30 -42.70
C PHE A 142 29.60 -66.56 -41.34
N ALA A 143 30.57 -66.82 -40.46
CA ALA A 143 30.74 -66.08 -39.21
C ALA A 143 30.97 -64.58 -39.45
N GLY A 144 31.80 -64.26 -40.42
CA GLY A 144 32.03 -62.85 -40.82
C GLY A 144 30.80 -62.16 -41.32
N ALA A 145 30.00 -62.85 -42.17
CA ALA A 145 28.73 -62.29 -42.66
C ALA A 145 27.71 -62.04 -41.54
N LEU A 146 27.57 -62.99 -40.61
CA LEU A 146 26.68 -62.83 -39.47
C LEU A 146 27.14 -61.74 -38.48
N ASN A 147 28.45 -61.63 -38.24
CA ASN A 147 28.99 -60.56 -37.42
C ASN A 147 28.75 -59.18 -38.07
N GLN A 148 28.85 -59.11 -39.40
CA GLN A 148 28.56 -57.87 -40.14
C GLN A 148 27.09 -57.49 -40.07
N VAL A 149 26.16 -58.48 -40.13
CA VAL A 149 24.73 -58.26 -39.88
C VAL A 149 24.50 -57.82 -38.47
N GLY A 150 25.14 -58.44 -37.47
CA GLY A 150 25.05 -58.04 -36.07
C GLY A 150 25.55 -56.61 -35.82
N ALA A 151 26.68 -56.26 -36.39
CA ALA A 151 27.25 -54.91 -36.34
C ALA A 151 26.31 -53.88 -37.02
N SER A 152 25.71 -54.26 -38.16
CA SER A 152 24.73 -53.39 -38.84
C SER A 152 23.47 -53.16 -37.99
N LEU A 153 23.02 -54.18 -37.25
CA LEU A 153 21.93 -54.05 -36.30
C LEU A 153 22.30 -53.14 -35.14
N VAL A 154 23.47 -53.32 -34.53
CA VAL A 154 23.97 -52.44 -33.46
C VAL A 154 24.02 -50.97 -33.92
N GLU A 155 24.54 -50.72 -35.13
CA GLU A 155 24.61 -49.36 -35.71
C GLU A 155 23.21 -48.84 -36.06
N GLY A 156 22.30 -49.69 -36.54
CA GLY A 156 20.91 -49.33 -36.82
C GLY A 156 20.13 -48.91 -35.57
N PHE A 157 20.46 -49.50 -34.41
CA PHE A 157 19.89 -49.11 -33.13
C PHE A 157 20.70 -48.02 -32.40
N ARG A 158 21.80 -47.57 -32.97
CA ARG A 158 22.61 -46.52 -32.39
C ARG A 158 21.98 -45.15 -32.67
N THR A 159 21.77 -44.36 -31.61
CA THR A 159 21.31 -43.01 -31.70
C THR A 159 22.27 -42.11 -30.94
N ASP A 160 22.88 -41.13 -31.62
CA ASP A 160 23.70 -40.12 -30.97
C ASP A 160 22.82 -39.10 -30.24
N THR A 161 22.57 -39.43 -28.97
CA THR A 161 21.78 -38.57 -28.04
C THR A 161 22.63 -37.60 -27.23
N ARG A 162 23.91 -37.43 -27.57
CA ARG A 162 24.81 -36.52 -26.81
C ARG A 162 24.41 -35.08 -26.92
N ASN A 163 23.80 -34.66 -28.03
CA ASN A 163 23.28 -33.32 -28.22
C ASN A 163 21.75 -33.39 -28.32
N MET A 164 21.07 -33.02 -27.26
CA MET A 164 19.61 -33.02 -27.21
C MET A 164 19.07 -31.62 -27.19
N PHE A 165 18.21 -31.29 -28.13
CA PHE A 165 17.39 -30.10 -28.15
C PHE A 165 15.96 -30.49 -27.88
N ALA A 166 15.32 -29.82 -26.93
CA ALA A 166 13.91 -30.02 -26.66
C ALA A 166 13.22 -28.65 -26.53
N GLY A 167 12.01 -28.57 -27.06
CA GLY A 167 11.18 -27.38 -26.92
C GLY A 167 9.72 -27.80 -26.78
N ALA A 168 8.96 -27.00 -26.03
CA ALA A 168 7.53 -27.20 -25.91
C ALA A 168 6.80 -25.86 -25.82
N VAL A 169 5.67 -25.78 -26.49
CA VAL A 169 4.67 -24.74 -26.25
C VAL A 169 3.47 -25.43 -25.60
N THR A 170 3.11 -24.98 -24.39
CA THR A 170 2.02 -25.58 -23.61
C THR A 170 0.93 -24.56 -23.35
N VAL A 171 -0.31 -24.98 -23.48
CA VAL A 171 -1.50 -24.20 -23.15
C VAL A 171 -2.20 -24.90 -21.99
N THR A 172 -2.47 -24.16 -20.93
CA THR A 172 -3.21 -24.64 -19.75
C THR A 172 -4.42 -23.78 -19.48
N GLN A 173 -5.60 -24.38 -19.40
CA GLN A 173 -6.86 -23.72 -19.11
C GLN A 173 -7.49 -24.34 -17.87
N PRO A 174 -7.63 -23.62 -16.74
CA PRO A 174 -8.44 -24.06 -15.61
C PRO A 174 -9.92 -24.11 -16.03
N VAL A 175 -10.54 -25.28 -15.92
CA VAL A 175 -11.99 -25.45 -16.20
C VAL A 175 -12.75 -25.44 -14.87
N PHE A 176 -12.23 -26.15 -13.88
CA PHE A 176 -12.82 -26.19 -12.55
C PHE A 176 -11.73 -26.34 -11.49
N MET A 177 -11.74 -25.46 -10.50
CA MET A 177 -10.74 -25.42 -9.42
C MET A 177 -11.39 -25.53 -8.04
N GLY A 178 -12.48 -26.35 -7.94
CA GLY A 178 -13.18 -26.50 -6.66
C GLY A 178 -13.79 -25.20 -6.11
N GLY A 179 -13.94 -24.16 -6.92
CA GLY A 179 -14.38 -22.85 -6.49
C GLY A 179 -13.26 -21.92 -5.96
N ALA A 180 -12.00 -22.40 -5.86
CA ALA A 180 -10.86 -21.58 -5.40
C ALA A 180 -10.66 -20.34 -6.28
N LEU A 181 -10.77 -20.51 -7.60
CA LEU A 181 -10.58 -19.39 -8.55
C LEU A 181 -11.67 -18.32 -8.40
N VAL A 182 -12.92 -18.76 -8.17
CA VAL A 182 -14.04 -17.84 -7.90
C VAL A 182 -13.82 -17.08 -6.60
N ALA A 183 -13.40 -17.78 -5.55
CA ALA A 183 -13.10 -17.16 -4.25
C ALA A 183 -11.91 -16.16 -4.37
N ALA A 184 -10.84 -16.53 -5.07
CA ALA A 184 -9.68 -15.67 -5.31
C ALA A 184 -10.05 -14.38 -6.05
N ASN A 185 -10.93 -14.47 -7.08
CA ASN A 185 -11.41 -13.28 -7.78
C ASN A 185 -12.30 -12.40 -6.90
N LYS A 186 -13.18 -12.98 -6.08
CA LYS A 186 -13.97 -12.24 -5.10
C LYS A 186 -13.07 -11.56 -4.04
N ILE A 187 -12.01 -12.22 -3.59
CA ILE A 187 -11.01 -11.63 -2.70
C ILE A 187 -10.36 -10.40 -3.36
N ALA A 188 -10.00 -10.50 -4.64
CA ALA A 188 -9.43 -9.36 -5.38
C ALA A 188 -10.44 -8.20 -5.55
N ASP A 189 -11.72 -8.49 -5.81
CA ASP A 189 -12.79 -7.49 -5.87
C ASP A 189 -12.98 -6.79 -4.51
N ILE A 190 -12.98 -7.55 -3.39
CA ILE A 190 -13.09 -7.01 -2.04
C ILE A 190 -11.87 -6.15 -1.68
N ASN A 191 -10.65 -6.57 -2.05
CA ASN A 191 -9.44 -5.80 -1.80
C ASN A 191 -9.45 -4.45 -2.55
N GLU A 192 -9.99 -4.40 -3.77
CA GLU A 192 -10.16 -3.13 -4.49
C GLU A 192 -11.17 -2.23 -3.78
N GLN A 193 -12.32 -2.76 -3.32
CA GLN A 193 -13.31 -2.01 -2.54
C GLN A 193 -12.72 -1.52 -1.20
N MET A 194 -11.94 -2.37 -0.53
CA MET A 194 -11.24 -2.00 0.71
C MET A 194 -10.23 -0.88 0.48
N ALA A 195 -9.50 -0.90 -0.63
CA ALA A 195 -8.57 0.17 -1.01
C ALA A 195 -9.31 1.49 -1.28
N ALA A 196 -10.46 1.45 -1.95
CA ALA A 196 -11.31 2.62 -2.19
C ALA A 196 -11.86 3.20 -0.87
N ASN A 197 -12.37 2.36 0.04
CA ASN A 197 -12.83 2.79 1.35
C ASN A 197 -11.69 3.32 2.24
N SER A 198 -10.49 2.73 2.12
CA SER A 198 -9.28 3.21 2.81
C SER A 198 -8.81 4.58 2.29
N LEU A 199 -8.97 4.84 0.99
CA LEU A 199 -8.71 6.16 0.39
C LEU A 199 -9.67 7.20 0.96
N GLU A 200 -10.97 6.89 1.08
CA GLU A 200 -11.95 7.81 1.66
C GLU A 200 -11.69 8.05 3.16
N MET A 201 -11.32 7.01 3.91
CA MET A 201 -10.88 7.17 5.30
C MET A 201 -9.66 8.09 5.40
N LYS A 202 -8.69 7.94 4.50
CA LYS A 202 -7.51 8.81 4.45
C LYS A 202 -7.88 10.25 4.09
N ARG A 203 -8.83 10.43 3.15
CA ARG A 203 -9.36 11.74 2.76
C ARG A 203 -9.96 12.47 3.97
N GLN A 204 -10.89 11.84 4.70
CA GLN A 204 -11.51 12.44 5.88
C GLN A 204 -10.49 12.75 6.98
N ASN A 205 -9.53 11.86 7.22
CA ASN A 205 -8.46 12.12 8.19
C ASN A 205 -7.55 13.29 7.75
N THR A 206 -7.27 13.43 6.45
CA THR A 206 -6.48 14.55 5.94
C THR A 206 -7.24 15.86 6.12
N LEU A 207 -8.52 15.92 5.76
CA LEU A 207 -9.35 17.10 5.96
C LEU A 207 -9.40 17.51 7.44
N TYR A 208 -9.63 16.56 8.33
CA TYR A 208 -9.63 16.81 9.77
C TYR A 208 -8.32 17.40 10.28
N ASN A 209 -7.18 16.86 9.83
CA ASN A 209 -5.87 17.36 10.24
C ASN A 209 -5.61 18.78 9.70
N ILE A 210 -6.08 19.06 8.48
CA ILE A 210 -5.99 20.42 7.90
C ILE A 210 -6.83 21.39 8.71
N ASP A 211 -8.07 21.05 9.03
CA ASP A 211 -8.96 21.92 9.81
C ASP A 211 -8.37 22.20 11.18
N GLN A 212 -7.85 21.18 11.86
CA GLN A 212 -7.17 21.36 13.14
C GLN A 212 -5.97 22.33 13.03
N MET A 213 -5.12 22.12 12.02
CA MET A 213 -3.93 22.95 11.84
C MET A 213 -4.29 24.38 11.42
N TYR A 214 -5.29 24.53 10.55
CA TYR A 214 -5.79 25.85 10.13
C TYR A 214 -6.26 26.68 11.34
N TRP A 215 -7.14 26.13 12.17
CA TRP A 215 -7.65 26.79 13.35
C TRP A 215 -6.58 26.99 14.43
N GLN A 216 -5.57 26.11 14.50
CA GLN A 216 -4.41 26.30 15.36
C GLN A 216 -3.58 27.53 14.94
N VAL A 217 -3.33 27.72 13.65
CA VAL A 217 -2.63 28.90 13.12
C VAL A 217 -3.43 30.19 13.42
N VAL A 218 -4.75 30.15 13.15
CA VAL A 218 -5.66 31.27 13.46
C VAL A 218 -5.61 31.62 14.94
N SER A 219 -5.72 30.60 15.82
CA SER A 219 -5.60 30.80 17.29
C SER A 219 -4.31 31.48 17.69
N LEU A 220 -3.18 31.01 17.18
CA LEU A 220 -1.85 31.58 17.50
C LEU A 220 -1.69 32.98 16.96
N ARG A 221 -2.29 33.34 15.83
CA ARG A 221 -2.27 34.69 15.30
C ARG A 221 -3.04 35.67 16.21
N HIS A 222 -4.26 35.29 16.64
CA HIS A 222 -5.03 36.07 17.58
C HIS A 222 -4.31 36.21 18.94
N LYS A 223 -3.69 35.12 19.43
CA LYS A 223 -2.86 35.18 20.64
C LYS A 223 -1.63 36.06 20.50
N GLN A 224 -1.00 36.09 19.31
CA GLN A 224 0.10 37.04 19.05
C GLN A 224 -0.36 38.49 19.18
N THR A 225 -1.48 38.83 18.54
CA THR A 225 -2.05 40.20 18.63
C THR A 225 -2.41 40.56 20.07
N LEU A 226 -2.96 39.62 20.85
CA LEU A 226 -3.21 39.81 22.28
C LEU A 226 -1.90 40.02 23.07
N ALA A 227 -0.88 39.20 22.83
CA ALA A 227 0.41 39.30 23.50
C ALA A 227 1.13 40.63 23.18
N GLU A 228 1.06 41.10 21.93
CA GLU A 228 1.56 42.43 21.51
C GLU A 228 0.88 43.54 22.30
N SER A 229 -0.46 43.52 22.35
CA SER A 229 -1.27 44.49 23.12
C SER A 229 -0.95 44.44 24.62
N TYR A 230 -0.73 43.22 25.16
CA TYR A 230 -0.36 43.04 26.58
C TYR A 230 1.05 43.60 26.88
N VAL A 231 2.04 43.39 26.00
CA VAL A 231 3.38 43.95 26.13
C VAL A 231 3.32 45.49 26.15
N GLU A 232 2.54 46.12 25.25
CA GLU A 232 2.35 47.56 25.22
C GLU A 232 1.70 48.08 26.51
N LEU A 233 0.69 47.36 27.02
CA LEU A 233 -0.01 47.68 28.25
C LEU A 233 0.94 47.72 29.46
N VAL A 234 1.77 46.65 29.60
CA VAL A 234 2.74 46.58 30.71
C VAL A 234 3.89 47.57 30.57
N LYS A 235 4.35 47.82 29.33
CA LYS A 235 5.36 48.89 29.06
C LYS A 235 4.84 50.29 29.45
N LYS A 236 3.56 50.57 29.16
CA LYS A 236 2.92 51.80 29.57
C LYS A 236 2.89 51.96 31.09
N LEU A 237 2.48 50.88 31.79
CA LEU A 237 2.53 50.87 33.26
C LEU A 237 3.95 51.11 33.81
N LYS A 238 4.98 50.51 33.21
CA LYS A 238 6.39 50.75 33.57
C LYS A 238 6.75 52.22 33.44
N GLY A 239 6.32 52.90 32.35
CA GLY A 239 6.56 54.30 32.16
C GLY A 239 5.86 55.19 33.20
N ASP A 240 4.63 54.81 33.61
CA ASP A 240 3.89 55.58 34.63
C ASP A 240 4.48 55.35 36.01
N VAL A 241 4.89 54.12 36.37
CA VAL A 241 5.61 53.82 37.64
C VAL A 241 6.96 54.54 37.68
N GLN A 242 7.69 54.65 36.55
CA GLN A 242 8.96 55.41 36.51
C GLN A 242 8.73 56.88 36.82
N LYS A 243 7.69 57.56 36.27
CA LYS A 243 7.34 58.96 36.61
C LYS A 243 7.01 59.09 38.10
N MET A 244 6.35 58.12 38.72
CA MET A 244 6.07 58.13 40.14
C MET A 244 7.35 57.95 40.99
N ILE A 245 8.33 57.19 40.55
CA ILE A 245 9.64 57.10 41.20
C ILE A 245 10.37 58.43 41.12
N ASP A 246 10.38 59.06 39.96
CA ASP A 246 11.02 60.34 39.75
C ASP A 246 10.41 61.50 40.61
N GLN A 247 9.12 61.29 40.95
CA GLN A 247 8.40 62.21 41.85
C GLN A 247 8.48 61.78 43.35
N GLY A 248 9.16 60.68 43.64
CA GLY A 248 9.32 60.19 45.03
C GLY A 248 8.11 59.49 45.63
N VAL A 249 7.08 59.19 44.79
CA VAL A 249 5.81 58.51 45.22
C VAL A 249 5.89 56.98 45.16
N ALA A 250 6.79 56.42 44.33
CA ALA A 250 7.04 54.97 44.22
C ALA A 250 8.52 54.66 44.52
N THR A 251 8.80 53.40 44.84
CA THR A 251 10.15 52.92 45.16
C THR A 251 10.89 52.37 43.92
N LYS A 252 12.23 52.31 43.98
CA LYS A 252 13.02 51.60 42.95
C LYS A 252 12.64 50.11 42.84
N GLY A 253 12.21 49.48 43.96
CA GLY A 253 11.73 48.10 43.97
C GLY A 253 10.48 47.89 43.12
N ASP A 254 9.56 48.87 43.13
CA ASP A 254 8.34 48.87 42.32
C ASP A 254 8.70 48.88 40.81
N GLY A 255 9.62 49.74 40.40
CA GLY A 255 10.11 49.82 39.04
C GLY A 255 10.78 48.53 38.57
N LEU A 256 11.55 47.85 39.44
CA LEU A 256 12.15 46.54 39.13
C LEU A 256 11.09 45.46 38.99
N SER A 257 10.06 45.43 39.82
CA SER A 257 8.95 44.48 39.76
C SER A 257 8.18 44.59 38.44
N VAL A 258 7.86 45.81 37.99
CA VAL A 258 7.21 46.01 36.67
C VAL A 258 8.18 45.68 35.54
N GLY A 259 9.49 45.92 35.71
CA GLY A 259 10.51 45.50 34.74
C GLY A 259 10.55 43.96 34.51
N VAL A 260 10.41 43.18 35.56
CA VAL A 260 10.29 41.71 35.46
C VAL A 260 9.04 41.33 34.65
N ARG A 261 7.90 41.98 34.90
CA ARG A 261 6.66 41.73 34.13
C ARG A 261 6.77 42.05 32.65
N VAL A 262 7.47 43.12 32.28
CA VAL A 262 7.75 43.47 30.88
C VAL A 262 8.54 42.31 30.22
N ASN A 263 9.60 41.84 30.88
CA ASN A 263 10.42 40.74 30.34
C ASN A 263 9.61 39.43 30.21
N GLU A 264 8.76 39.10 31.19
CA GLU A 264 7.85 37.96 31.11
C GLU A 264 6.88 38.06 29.92
N ALA A 265 6.29 39.25 29.70
CA ALA A 265 5.39 39.51 28.60
C ALA A 265 6.10 39.41 27.22
N GLU A 266 7.32 39.97 27.13
CA GLU A 266 8.14 39.85 25.90
C GLU A 266 8.56 38.41 25.60
N MET A 267 8.92 37.60 26.64
CA MET A 267 9.19 36.18 26.47
C MET A 267 7.95 35.40 25.99
N ALA A 268 6.78 35.69 26.56
CA ALA A 268 5.52 35.09 26.14
C ALA A 268 5.18 35.43 24.68
N LEU A 269 5.39 36.68 24.26
CA LEU A 269 5.23 37.11 22.88
C LEU A 269 6.15 36.34 21.93
N THR A 270 7.44 36.21 22.28
CA THR A 270 8.40 35.44 21.47
C THR A 270 7.96 33.99 21.33
N GLN A 271 7.51 33.34 22.41
CA GLN A 271 7.01 31.94 22.35
C GLN A 271 5.80 31.80 21.41
N VAL A 272 4.87 32.75 21.42
CA VAL A 272 3.71 32.73 20.52
C VAL A 272 4.12 32.93 19.07
N GLN A 273 5.08 33.87 18.81
CA GLN A 273 5.61 34.14 17.47
C GLN A 273 6.30 32.89 16.90
N ASP A 274 7.15 32.20 17.69
CA ASP A 274 7.81 30.96 17.29
C ASP A 274 6.79 29.87 17.04
N GLY A 275 5.79 29.73 17.92
CA GLY A 275 4.70 28.79 17.77
C GLY A 275 3.88 28.99 16.50
N LEU A 276 3.60 30.24 16.15
CA LEU A 276 2.91 30.62 14.92
C LEU A 276 3.74 30.25 13.67
N ALA A 277 5.03 30.59 13.67
CA ALA A 277 5.94 30.26 12.57
C ALA A 277 5.99 28.73 12.33
N LEU A 278 6.21 27.95 13.38
CA LEU A 278 6.22 26.48 13.30
C LEU A 278 4.87 25.92 12.82
N SER A 279 3.75 26.45 13.29
CA SER A 279 2.42 26.00 12.87
C SER A 279 2.13 26.33 11.41
N LYS A 280 2.61 27.48 10.89
CA LYS A 280 2.53 27.82 9.46
C LYS A 280 3.39 26.86 8.61
N MET A 281 4.61 26.54 9.02
CA MET A 281 5.46 25.54 8.36
C MET A 281 4.77 24.17 8.28
N LEU A 282 4.17 23.71 9.38
CA LEU A 282 3.43 22.44 9.40
C LEU A 282 2.20 22.47 8.48
N LEU A 283 1.49 23.59 8.43
CA LEU A 283 0.35 23.75 7.51
C LEU A 283 0.84 23.71 6.06
N CYS A 284 1.92 24.41 5.70
CA CYS A 284 2.53 24.35 4.36
C CYS A 284 2.89 22.92 3.97
N GLN A 285 3.54 22.15 4.84
CA GLN A 285 3.85 20.75 4.62
C GLN A 285 2.59 19.91 4.36
N LEU A 286 1.52 20.10 5.15
CA LEU A 286 0.28 19.35 5.01
C LEU A 286 -0.44 19.64 3.68
N ILE A 287 -0.43 20.89 3.22
CA ILE A 287 -1.06 21.31 1.97
C ILE A 287 -0.13 21.14 0.75
N GLY A 288 1.13 20.75 0.98
CA GLY A 288 2.11 20.46 -0.07
C GLY A 288 2.70 21.71 -0.71
N LEU A 289 2.86 22.78 0.07
CA LEU A 289 3.65 23.98 -0.26
C LEU A 289 5.06 23.85 0.31
N ASP A 290 5.93 24.76 -0.09
CA ASP A 290 7.26 24.91 0.52
C ASP A 290 7.11 25.35 1.99
N GLU A 291 7.95 24.84 2.89
CA GLU A 291 7.88 25.12 4.33
C GLU A 291 8.19 26.59 4.63
N ASP A 292 8.96 27.27 3.77
CA ASP A 292 9.34 28.68 3.90
C ASP A 292 8.37 29.63 3.14
N GLU A 293 7.29 29.13 2.53
CA GLU A 293 6.33 29.97 1.81
C GLU A 293 5.55 30.85 2.78
N ALA A 294 5.57 32.20 2.53
CA ALA A 294 4.83 33.16 3.34
C ALA A 294 3.33 33.05 3.07
N ILE A 295 2.59 32.46 4.01
CA ILE A 295 1.14 32.31 3.94
C ILE A 295 0.42 33.20 4.96
N THR A 296 -0.78 33.68 4.57
CA THR A 296 -1.73 34.37 5.46
C THR A 296 -3.08 33.67 5.31
N LEU A 297 -3.75 33.36 6.43
CA LEU A 297 -5.07 32.77 6.41
C LEU A 297 -6.16 33.84 6.45
N ALA A 298 -7.27 33.59 5.76
CA ALA A 298 -8.36 34.54 5.65
C ALA A 298 -8.96 34.95 7.02
N ASP A 299 -8.95 34.00 7.98
CA ASP A 299 -9.51 34.22 9.31
C ASP A 299 -8.50 34.79 10.32
N GLU A 300 -7.22 35.03 9.92
CA GLU A 300 -6.20 35.62 10.81
C GLU A 300 -6.51 37.06 11.24
N GLU A 301 -7.27 37.83 10.44
CA GLU A 301 -7.57 39.24 10.66
C GLU A 301 -9.04 39.47 11.01
N SER A 302 -9.85 38.45 11.14
CA SER A 302 -11.27 38.58 11.46
C SER A 302 -11.45 39.09 12.90
N ALA A 303 -12.19 40.21 13.07
CA ALA A 303 -12.49 40.78 14.37
C ALA A 303 -13.53 39.96 15.15
N GLY A 304 -13.14 38.76 15.56
CA GLY A 304 -13.99 37.76 16.19
C GLY A 304 -14.38 36.66 15.20
N LEU A 305 -14.30 35.39 15.66
CA LEU A 305 -14.47 34.21 14.80
C LEU A 305 -15.95 33.88 14.49
N GLY A 306 -16.87 34.83 14.70
CA GLY A 306 -18.27 34.76 14.28
C GLY A 306 -18.96 33.43 14.65
N THR A 307 -18.72 32.95 15.87
CA THR A 307 -19.34 31.72 16.34
C THR A 307 -20.79 32.04 16.75
N GLU A 308 -21.71 31.96 15.76
CA GLU A 308 -23.12 31.81 16.09
C GLU A 308 -23.30 30.49 16.85
N ILE A 309 -24.02 30.55 17.98
CA ILE A 309 -24.35 29.35 18.76
C ILE A 309 -25.29 28.53 17.87
N ALA A 310 -24.74 27.48 17.26
CA ALA A 310 -25.50 26.57 16.41
C ALA A 310 -26.65 25.94 17.23
N ALA A 311 -27.79 25.77 16.59
CA ALA A 311 -28.98 25.13 17.22
C ALA A 311 -28.60 23.73 17.75
N GLU A 312 -29.23 23.31 18.87
CA GLU A 312 -28.91 22.03 19.48
C GLU A 312 -28.97 20.87 18.47
N PRO A 313 -27.90 20.07 18.37
CA PRO A 313 -27.87 18.93 17.44
C PRO A 313 -28.92 17.92 17.82
N GLN A 314 -29.78 17.54 16.87
CA GLN A 314 -30.78 16.48 17.08
C GLN A 314 -30.06 15.14 17.28
N HIS A 315 -30.23 14.54 18.48
CA HIS A 315 -29.53 13.32 18.87
C HIS A 315 -30.11 12.03 18.27
N ALA A 316 -31.37 12.05 17.83
CA ALA A 316 -32.02 10.85 17.28
C ALA A 316 -31.55 10.55 15.86
N GLY A 317 -31.03 9.33 15.61
CA GLY A 317 -30.60 8.85 14.29
C GLY A 317 -29.18 9.21 13.88
N GLN A 318 -28.45 10.00 14.65
CA GLN A 318 -27.06 10.39 14.30
C GLN A 318 -26.08 9.20 14.28
N ALA A 319 -26.27 8.22 15.17
CA ALA A 319 -25.44 7.01 15.19
C ALA A 319 -25.67 6.15 13.94
N ASP A 320 -26.93 6.01 13.50
CA ASP A 320 -27.26 5.26 12.28
C ASP A 320 -26.70 5.95 11.02
N ALA A 321 -26.78 7.27 10.98
CA ALA A 321 -26.17 8.05 9.91
C ALA A 321 -24.64 7.89 9.89
N ALA A 322 -23.99 7.87 11.06
CA ALA A 322 -22.56 7.61 11.18
C ALA A 322 -22.20 6.21 10.68
N PHE A 323 -22.97 5.18 11.02
CA PHE A 323 -22.72 3.81 10.55
C PHE A 323 -22.79 3.68 9.03
N ALA A 324 -23.66 4.44 8.37
CA ALA A 324 -23.77 4.45 6.91
C ALA A 324 -22.60 5.19 6.22
N ASN A 325 -22.12 6.27 6.84
CA ASN A 325 -21.17 7.20 6.23
C ASN A 325 -19.71 6.87 6.54
N ARG A 326 -19.40 6.30 7.72
CA ARG A 326 -18.03 6.09 8.17
C ARG A 326 -17.28 5.05 7.32
N PRO A 327 -16.18 5.45 6.66
CA PRO A 327 -15.42 4.55 5.82
C PRO A 327 -14.69 3.45 6.60
N GLU A 328 -14.39 3.66 7.89
CA GLU A 328 -13.77 2.66 8.76
C GLU A 328 -14.64 1.41 8.90
N LEU A 329 -15.96 1.57 9.07
CA LEU A 329 -16.90 0.43 9.15
C LEU A 329 -16.97 -0.32 7.81
N LYS A 330 -16.88 0.41 6.68
CA LYS A 330 -16.85 -0.22 5.35
C LYS A 330 -15.59 -1.05 5.16
N VAL A 331 -14.44 -0.57 5.66
CA VAL A 331 -13.17 -1.33 5.65
C VAL A 331 -13.28 -2.58 6.51
N LEU A 332 -13.82 -2.49 7.72
CA LEU A 332 -14.02 -3.65 8.60
C LEU A 332 -15.03 -4.64 8.02
N GLN A 333 -16.12 -4.17 7.40
CA GLN A 333 -17.05 -5.04 6.67
C GLN A 333 -16.37 -5.78 5.53
N ASN A 334 -15.52 -5.10 4.75
CA ASN A 334 -14.69 -5.74 3.72
C ASN A 334 -13.75 -6.80 4.33
N THR A 335 -13.23 -6.59 5.53
CA THR A 335 -12.39 -7.58 6.24
C THR A 335 -13.19 -8.84 6.59
N VAL A 336 -14.42 -8.68 7.07
CA VAL A 336 -15.35 -9.80 7.32
C VAL A 336 -15.62 -10.58 6.03
N ASP A 337 -15.93 -9.88 4.93
CA ASP A 337 -16.23 -10.49 3.65
C ASP A 337 -15.00 -11.17 3.03
N LEU A 338 -13.80 -10.59 3.19
CA LEU A 338 -12.52 -11.18 2.82
C LEU A 338 -12.30 -12.51 3.57
N SER A 339 -12.52 -12.53 4.88
CA SER A 339 -12.39 -13.72 5.71
C SER A 339 -13.37 -14.82 5.29
N ARG A 340 -14.62 -14.46 4.94
CA ARG A 340 -15.61 -15.40 4.39
C ARG A 340 -15.16 -16.00 3.05
N GLN A 341 -14.61 -15.19 2.14
CA GLN A 341 -14.11 -15.70 0.86
C GLN A 341 -12.84 -16.54 1.02
N THR A 342 -11.97 -16.20 1.98
CA THR A 342 -10.82 -17.04 2.36
C THR A 342 -11.29 -18.41 2.84
N THR A 343 -12.35 -18.48 3.65
CA THR A 343 -12.97 -19.74 4.08
C THR A 343 -13.49 -20.54 2.87
N ASN A 344 -14.08 -19.88 1.87
CA ASN A 344 -14.56 -20.54 0.64
C ASN A 344 -13.39 -21.06 -0.22
N ALA A 345 -12.29 -20.31 -0.32
CA ALA A 345 -11.08 -20.74 -0.99
C ALA A 345 -10.48 -22.00 -0.34
N LEU A 346 -10.45 -22.04 1.01
CA LEU A 346 -9.95 -23.20 1.75
C LEU A 346 -10.83 -24.46 1.57
N LYS A 347 -12.15 -24.30 1.47
CA LYS A 347 -13.07 -25.43 1.19
C LYS A 347 -12.78 -26.09 -0.16
N ALA A 348 -12.27 -25.33 -1.14
CA ALA A 348 -11.89 -25.85 -2.45
C ALA A 348 -10.81 -26.94 -2.39
N GLY A 349 -10.01 -26.98 -1.31
CA GLY A 349 -8.96 -27.99 -1.11
C GLY A 349 -9.46 -29.44 -1.00
N ASN A 350 -10.75 -29.66 -0.76
CA ASN A 350 -11.38 -31.00 -0.76
C ASN A 350 -12.17 -31.28 -2.04
N LEU A 351 -12.22 -30.34 -2.99
CA LEU A 351 -12.99 -30.50 -4.21
C LEU A 351 -12.09 -30.88 -5.39
N PRO A 352 -12.61 -31.60 -6.39
CA PRO A 352 -11.84 -31.89 -7.59
C PRO A 352 -11.34 -30.63 -8.29
N THR A 353 -10.20 -30.78 -8.99
CA THR A 353 -9.72 -29.76 -9.92
C THR A 353 -9.63 -30.36 -11.31
N VAL A 354 -10.06 -29.59 -12.33
CA VAL A 354 -10.08 -29.99 -13.73
C VAL A 354 -9.34 -28.94 -14.55
N LEU A 355 -8.29 -29.37 -15.22
CA LEU A 355 -7.46 -28.56 -16.10
C LEU A 355 -7.53 -29.14 -17.52
N LEU A 356 -7.79 -28.30 -18.51
CA LEU A 356 -7.56 -28.63 -19.90
C LEU A 356 -6.11 -28.24 -20.22
N THR A 357 -5.36 -29.18 -20.80
CA THR A 357 -3.97 -28.98 -21.21
C THR A 357 -3.80 -29.35 -22.67
N GLY A 358 -2.96 -28.61 -23.37
CA GLY A 358 -2.60 -28.94 -24.74
C GLY A 358 -1.26 -28.33 -25.07
N GLY A 359 -0.64 -28.82 -26.14
CA GLY A 359 0.64 -28.26 -26.54
C GLY A 359 1.26 -28.94 -27.75
N TYR A 360 2.39 -28.37 -28.14
CA TYR A 360 3.26 -28.93 -29.16
C TYR A 360 4.65 -29.07 -28.56
N MET A 361 5.20 -30.29 -28.66
CA MET A 361 6.54 -30.62 -28.19
C MET A 361 7.41 -30.97 -29.39
N VAL A 362 8.63 -30.49 -29.41
CA VAL A 362 9.61 -30.75 -30.47
C VAL A 362 10.94 -31.18 -29.85
N SER A 363 11.59 -32.16 -30.42
CA SER A 363 12.91 -32.60 -29.98
C SER A 363 13.83 -32.92 -31.13
N ASN A 364 15.13 -32.84 -30.91
CA ASN A 364 16.19 -33.36 -31.77
C ASN A 364 17.25 -34.03 -30.84
N PRO A 365 17.54 -35.33 -30.97
CA PRO A 365 16.90 -36.31 -31.85
C PRO A 365 15.38 -36.41 -31.60
N ASN A 366 14.66 -36.85 -32.65
CA ASN A 366 13.20 -37.02 -32.58
C ASN A 366 12.85 -38.20 -31.69
N THR A 367 12.53 -37.93 -30.44
CA THR A 367 12.16 -38.97 -29.43
C THR A 367 10.85 -39.67 -29.74
N PHE A 368 10.05 -39.13 -30.66
CA PHE A 368 8.74 -39.70 -31.04
C PHE A 368 8.83 -40.64 -32.25
N ASN A 369 9.99 -40.68 -32.95
CA ASN A 369 10.21 -41.55 -34.09
C ASN A 369 11.66 -42.09 -34.09
N GLY A 370 11.90 -43.12 -33.26
CA GLY A 370 13.16 -43.89 -33.28
C GLY A 370 14.42 -43.08 -32.97
N PHE A 371 14.34 -41.96 -32.31
CA PHE A 371 15.48 -41.04 -32.03
C PHE A 371 16.25 -40.56 -33.28
N GLU A 372 15.55 -40.46 -34.40
CA GLU A 372 16.15 -39.96 -35.64
C GLU A 372 16.77 -38.57 -35.48
N LYS A 373 18.01 -38.36 -36.01
CA LYS A 373 18.74 -37.07 -35.91
C LYS A 373 18.10 -35.93 -36.71
N LYS A 374 16.84 -35.68 -36.50
CA LYS A 374 16.10 -34.53 -37.05
C LYS A 374 15.14 -33.99 -36.04
N PHE A 375 14.72 -32.75 -36.22
CA PHE A 375 13.64 -32.19 -35.43
C PHE A 375 12.34 -32.90 -35.76
N GLY A 376 11.69 -33.42 -34.74
CA GLY A 376 10.35 -34.02 -34.84
C GLY A 376 9.50 -33.48 -33.71
N GLY A 377 8.21 -33.29 -33.98
CA GLY A 377 7.29 -32.79 -32.99
C GLY A 377 5.96 -33.54 -32.96
N VAL A 378 5.31 -33.41 -31.81
CA VAL A 378 3.99 -33.98 -31.56
C VAL A 378 3.11 -32.95 -30.86
N TRP A 379 1.86 -32.88 -31.24
CA TRP A 379 0.85 -32.14 -30.49
C TRP A 379 0.08 -33.07 -29.57
N ASN A 380 -0.38 -32.51 -28.43
CA ASN A 380 -1.22 -33.25 -27.50
C ASN A 380 -2.34 -32.32 -27.01
N ILE A 381 -3.45 -32.94 -26.63
CA ILE A 381 -4.54 -32.30 -25.89
C ILE A 381 -5.03 -33.32 -24.85
N GLY A 382 -5.29 -32.83 -23.65
CA GLY A 382 -5.71 -33.71 -22.57
C GLY A 382 -6.46 -32.96 -21.48
N VAL A 383 -7.12 -33.70 -20.64
CA VAL A 383 -7.79 -33.23 -19.43
C VAL A 383 -7.09 -33.86 -18.23
N VAL A 384 -6.65 -33.01 -17.30
CA VAL A 384 -6.08 -33.48 -16.04
C VAL A 384 -7.12 -33.26 -14.95
N VAL A 385 -7.54 -34.32 -14.31
CA VAL A 385 -8.45 -34.31 -13.17
C VAL A 385 -7.69 -34.73 -11.93
N ARG A 386 -7.68 -33.87 -10.91
CA ARG A 386 -7.08 -34.19 -9.61
C ARG A 386 -8.19 -34.20 -8.56
N VAL A 387 -8.35 -35.31 -7.88
CA VAL A 387 -9.33 -35.51 -6.80
C VAL A 387 -8.56 -35.78 -5.51
N PRO A 388 -8.61 -34.91 -4.51
CA PRO A 388 -8.03 -35.22 -3.20
C PRO A 388 -8.88 -36.24 -2.48
N VAL A 389 -8.36 -37.46 -2.28
CA VAL A 389 -9.10 -38.56 -1.68
C VAL A 389 -8.99 -38.53 -0.15
N TRP A 390 -7.80 -38.26 0.37
CA TRP A 390 -7.56 -38.29 1.80
C TRP A 390 -6.49 -37.26 2.21
N ASN A 391 -6.76 -36.46 3.24
CA ASN A 391 -5.87 -35.41 3.74
C ASN A 391 -5.84 -35.30 5.27
N TRP A 392 -6.21 -36.39 5.99
CA TRP A 392 -6.18 -36.43 7.46
C TRP A 392 -6.96 -35.31 8.15
N GLY A 393 -7.92 -34.70 7.47
CA GLY A 393 -8.74 -33.62 7.99
C GLY A 393 -8.06 -32.23 7.93
N ASP A 394 -6.93 -32.07 7.26
CA ASP A 394 -6.21 -30.79 7.11
C ASP A 394 -7.15 -29.65 6.68
N VAL A 395 -7.90 -29.85 5.60
CA VAL A 395 -8.85 -28.83 5.10
C VAL A 395 -9.96 -28.55 6.13
N LYS A 396 -10.43 -29.58 6.85
CA LYS A 396 -11.46 -29.42 7.89
C LYS A 396 -10.96 -28.49 9.02
N TYR A 397 -9.73 -28.68 9.48
CA TYR A 397 -9.15 -27.84 10.53
C TYR A 397 -8.83 -26.43 10.03
N LYS A 398 -8.31 -26.27 8.81
CA LYS A 398 -8.11 -24.97 8.16
C LYS A 398 -9.41 -24.18 8.01
N VAL A 399 -10.48 -24.84 7.59
CA VAL A 399 -11.82 -24.23 7.48
C VAL A 399 -12.36 -23.81 8.85
N ARG A 400 -12.16 -24.65 9.90
CA ARG A 400 -12.56 -24.28 11.27
C ARG A 400 -11.78 -23.07 11.78
N ALA A 401 -10.47 -23.04 11.59
CA ALA A 401 -9.63 -21.88 11.95
C ALA A 401 -10.07 -20.62 11.22
N SER A 402 -10.30 -20.71 9.90
CA SER A 402 -10.77 -19.58 9.09
C SER A 402 -12.17 -19.09 9.49
N LYS A 403 -13.07 -19.99 9.91
CA LYS A 403 -14.38 -19.57 10.49
C LYS A 403 -14.18 -18.84 11.81
N GLY A 404 -13.23 -19.27 12.66
CA GLY A 404 -12.84 -18.54 13.86
C GLY A 404 -12.37 -17.13 13.54
N ALA A 405 -11.51 -16.97 12.52
CA ALA A 405 -11.07 -15.66 12.03
C ALA A 405 -12.25 -14.79 11.54
N THR A 406 -13.26 -15.40 10.88
CA THR A 406 -14.48 -14.66 10.50
C THR A 406 -15.28 -14.21 11.72
N THR A 407 -15.34 -15.02 12.77
CA THR A 407 -16.00 -14.63 14.03
C THR A 407 -15.26 -13.48 14.70
N MET A 408 -13.92 -13.53 14.74
CA MET A 408 -13.10 -12.42 15.26
C MET A 408 -13.36 -11.14 14.50
N ALA A 409 -13.32 -11.17 13.16
CA ALA A 409 -13.59 -9.99 12.33
C ALA A 409 -15.01 -9.42 12.52
N ASN A 410 -16.04 -10.26 12.79
CA ASN A 410 -17.38 -9.78 13.12
C ASN A 410 -17.39 -9.07 14.49
N LEU A 411 -16.73 -9.65 15.52
CA LEU A 411 -16.63 -9.03 16.84
C LEU A 411 -15.90 -7.68 16.78
N GLU A 412 -14.81 -7.57 15.98
CA GLU A 412 -14.11 -6.31 15.74
C GLU A 412 -15.00 -5.26 15.04
N LEU A 413 -15.86 -5.70 14.12
CA LEU A 413 -16.82 -4.81 13.46
C LEU A 413 -17.89 -4.33 14.45
N ASP A 414 -18.38 -5.19 15.34
CA ASP A 414 -19.40 -4.84 16.34
C ASP A 414 -18.78 -3.91 17.41
N ASP A 415 -17.57 -4.19 17.89
CA ASP A 415 -16.82 -3.30 18.80
C ASP A 415 -16.61 -1.91 18.16
N ALA A 416 -16.23 -1.86 16.89
CA ALA A 416 -16.07 -0.59 16.17
C ALA A 416 -17.40 0.20 16.08
N ARG A 417 -18.54 -0.47 15.94
CA ARG A 417 -19.86 0.19 15.96
C ARG A 417 -20.17 0.79 17.34
N GLU A 418 -19.88 0.07 18.41
CA GLU A 418 -20.04 0.57 19.78
C GLU A 418 -19.13 1.78 20.02
N MET A 419 -17.85 1.69 19.62
CA MET A 419 -16.89 2.80 19.72
C MET A 419 -17.34 4.03 18.93
N ILE A 420 -17.87 3.87 17.72
CA ILE A 420 -18.40 4.97 16.90
C ILE A 420 -19.63 5.60 17.55
N SER A 421 -20.55 4.78 18.08
CA SER A 421 -21.70 5.29 18.84
C SER A 421 -21.26 6.14 20.05
N LEU A 422 -20.26 5.67 20.78
CA LEU A 422 -19.66 6.41 21.89
C LEU A 422 -19.00 7.71 21.41
N GLN A 423 -18.21 7.68 20.33
CA GLN A 423 -17.56 8.87 19.75
C GLN A 423 -18.59 9.94 19.34
N VAL A 424 -19.67 9.55 18.67
CA VAL A 424 -20.74 10.49 18.29
C VAL A 424 -21.35 11.15 19.52
N ARG A 425 -21.64 10.39 20.59
CA ARG A 425 -22.16 10.96 21.85
C ARG A 425 -21.14 11.89 22.50
N GLN A 426 -19.87 11.50 22.59
CA GLN A 426 -18.79 12.32 23.14
C GLN A 426 -18.60 13.62 22.36
N SER A 427 -18.62 13.58 21.02
CA SER A 427 -18.51 14.77 20.19
C SER A 427 -19.69 15.72 20.39
N ASN A 428 -20.90 15.19 20.53
CA ASN A 428 -22.07 16.02 20.89
C ASN A 428 -21.91 16.70 22.27
N PHE A 429 -21.39 15.97 23.27
CA PHE A 429 -21.10 16.58 24.58
C PHE A 429 -20.03 17.67 24.48
N LYS A 430 -18.97 17.44 23.69
CA LYS A 430 -17.90 18.43 23.47
C LYS A 430 -18.42 19.72 22.81
N VAL A 431 -19.32 19.61 21.83
CA VAL A 431 -19.95 20.78 21.20
C VAL A 431 -20.72 21.58 22.24
N LYS A 432 -21.57 20.95 23.05
CA LYS A 432 -22.32 21.61 24.12
C LYS A 432 -21.42 22.23 25.19
N GLU A 433 -20.36 21.54 25.56
CA GLU A 433 -19.35 22.05 26.51
C GLU A 433 -18.62 23.26 25.94
N ALA A 434 -18.20 23.21 24.69
CA ALA A 434 -17.50 24.31 24.00
C ALA A 434 -18.41 25.56 23.93
N GLN A 435 -19.69 25.41 23.59
CA GLN A 435 -20.66 26.51 23.57
C GLN A 435 -20.85 27.15 24.95
N LYS A 436 -20.96 26.33 26.03
CA LYS A 436 -21.01 26.84 27.40
C LYS A 436 -19.74 27.58 27.80
N LYS A 437 -18.57 27.02 27.46
CA LYS A 437 -17.27 27.67 27.70
C LYS A 437 -17.19 29.01 26.99
N LEU A 438 -17.66 29.12 25.75
CA LEU A 438 -17.70 30.37 25.00
C LEU A 438 -18.55 31.42 25.71
N THR A 439 -19.77 31.10 26.14
CA THR A 439 -20.64 32.00 26.87
C THR A 439 -20.00 32.51 28.18
N MET A 440 -19.35 31.57 28.91
CA MET A 440 -18.64 31.95 30.15
C MET A 440 -17.43 32.82 29.87
N ALA A 441 -16.65 32.50 28.83
CA ALA A 441 -15.48 33.30 28.45
C ALA A 441 -15.84 34.73 28.02
N GLN A 442 -16.93 34.89 27.26
CA GLN A 442 -17.47 36.20 26.89
C GLN A 442 -17.84 37.05 28.13
N SER A 443 -18.53 36.40 29.11
CA SER A 443 -18.84 37.08 30.38
C SER A 443 -17.58 37.42 31.19
N ASN A 444 -16.59 36.52 31.22
CA ASN A 444 -15.33 36.76 31.92
C ASN A 444 -14.54 37.93 31.31
N VAL A 445 -14.51 38.03 29.98
CA VAL A 445 -13.88 39.18 29.30
C VAL A 445 -14.54 40.48 29.67
N ALA A 446 -15.89 40.57 29.62
CA ALA A 446 -16.62 41.76 30.01
C ALA A 446 -16.31 42.20 31.45
N ASN A 447 -16.25 41.21 32.38
CA ASN A 447 -15.90 41.49 33.78
C ASN A 447 -14.41 41.90 33.93
N ALA A 448 -13.51 41.30 33.18
CA ALA A 448 -12.08 41.61 33.23
C ALA A 448 -11.77 42.98 32.61
N ASP A 449 -12.44 43.35 31.53
CA ASP A 449 -12.36 44.68 30.92
C ASP A 449 -12.76 45.80 31.90
N GLU A 450 -13.90 45.62 32.58
CA GLU A 450 -14.38 46.58 33.56
C GLU A 450 -13.46 46.62 34.80
N ASN A 451 -13.01 45.50 35.29
CA ASN A 451 -12.05 45.41 36.40
C ASN A 451 -10.73 46.16 36.06
N LEU A 452 -10.19 45.96 34.86
CA LEU A 452 -8.98 46.64 34.39
C LEU A 452 -9.23 48.15 34.26
N ARG A 453 -10.39 48.54 33.75
CA ARG A 453 -10.78 49.95 33.65
C ARG A 453 -10.83 50.64 35.03
N MET A 454 -11.46 49.96 36.01
CA MET A 454 -11.57 50.46 37.40
C MET A 454 -10.22 50.52 38.09
N ALA A 455 -9.39 49.48 37.95
CA ALA A 455 -8.05 49.44 38.52
C ALA A 455 -7.16 50.58 37.98
N ASN A 456 -7.21 50.82 36.66
CA ASN A 456 -6.49 51.92 36.02
C ASN A 456 -6.97 53.31 36.50
N LEU A 457 -8.28 53.48 36.72
CA LEU A 457 -8.85 54.72 37.25
C LEU A 457 -8.39 54.97 38.69
N ALA A 458 -8.54 53.97 39.56
CA ALA A 458 -8.13 54.01 40.95
C ALA A 458 -6.62 54.29 41.12
N PHE A 459 -5.81 53.72 40.24
CA PHE A 459 -4.36 53.98 40.21
C PHE A 459 -4.04 55.43 39.83
N LYS A 460 -4.72 55.99 38.83
CA LYS A 460 -4.56 57.37 38.43
C LYS A 460 -4.99 58.35 39.54
N GLU A 461 -6.01 58.05 40.30
CA GLU A 461 -6.49 58.82 41.44
C GLU A 461 -5.63 58.57 42.73
N GLY A 462 -4.61 57.74 42.66
CA GLY A 462 -3.72 57.39 43.78
C GLY A 462 -4.35 56.53 44.89
N THR A 463 -5.54 55.96 44.65
CA THR A 463 -6.27 55.14 45.62
C THR A 463 -5.96 53.66 45.51
N ALA A 464 -5.31 53.19 44.43
CA ALA A 464 -4.86 51.82 44.25
C ALA A 464 -3.36 51.76 43.92
N SER A 465 -2.73 50.64 44.29
CA SER A 465 -1.31 50.37 44.00
C SER A 465 -1.12 49.90 42.56
N PHE A 466 0.09 50.04 42.03
CA PHE A 466 0.46 49.47 40.73
C PHE A 466 0.28 47.93 40.68
N THR A 467 0.41 47.22 41.83
CA THR A 467 0.18 45.78 41.93
C THR A 467 -1.27 45.41 41.58
N THR A 468 -2.24 46.23 42.04
CA THR A 468 -3.67 46.07 41.69
C THR A 468 -3.90 46.17 40.18
N VAL A 469 -3.21 47.14 39.53
CA VAL A 469 -3.28 47.28 38.07
C VAL A 469 -2.64 46.06 37.36
N MET A 470 -1.47 45.58 37.84
CA MET A 470 -0.80 44.40 37.29
C MET A 470 -1.67 43.16 37.41
N GLU A 471 -2.33 42.93 38.56
CA GLU A 471 -3.26 41.84 38.76
C GLU A 471 -4.45 41.90 37.79
N ALA A 472 -5.04 43.11 37.65
CA ALA A 472 -6.14 43.32 36.70
C ALA A 472 -5.71 43.13 35.25
N GLN A 473 -4.50 43.57 34.85
CA GLN A 473 -3.93 43.36 33.52
C GLN A 473 -3.69 41.86 33.27
N THR A 474 -3.18 41.10 34.24
CA THR A 474 -2.95 39.68 34.15
C THR A 474 -4.29 38.93 34.01
N ALA A 475 -5.30 39.29 34.81
CA ALA A 475 -6.65 38.68 34.72
C ALA A 475 -7.29 39.01 33.37
N TRP A 476 -7.14 40.21 32.86
CA TRP A 476 -7.63 40.61 31.54
C TRP A 476 -6.98 39.77 30.41
N ASN A 477 -5.64 39.70 30.41
CA ASN A 477 -4.93 38.89 29.42
C ASN A 477 -5.33 37.41 29.44
N ALA A 478 -5.51 36.84 30.65
CA ALA A 478 -5.99 35.47 30.81
C ALA A 478 -7.43 35.30 30.29
N ALA A 479 -8.34 36.24 30.57
CA ALA A 479 -9.72 36.21 30.09
C ALA A 479 -9.79 36.29 28.54
N GLN A 480 -9.03 37.22 27.93
CA GLN A 480 -8.95 37.33 26.48
C GLN A 480 -8.37 36.08 25.81
N SER A 481 -7.31 35.48 26.38
CA SER A 481 -6.75 34.20 25.88
C SER A 481 -7.77 33.05 25.98
N GLN A 482 -8.52 33.00 27.10
CA GLN A 482 -9.59 32.01 27.26
C GLN A 482 -10.74 32.18 26.26
N LEU A 483 -11.06 33.44 25.88
CA LEU A 483 -12.06 33.70 24.84
C LEU A 483 -11.59 33.18 23.49
N ILE A 484 -10.36 33.46 23.08
CA ILE A 484 -9.78 32.94 21.84
C ILE A 484 -9.84 31.39 21.84
N ASP A 485 -9.42 30.77 22.95
CA ASP A 485 -9.43 29.32 23.07
C ASP A 485 -10.86 28.73 23.03
N ALA A 486 -11.85 29.43 23.57
CA ALA A 486 -13.25 29.02 23.56
C ALA A 486 -13.88 29.15 22.15
N GLU A 487 -13.60 30.22 21.42
CA GLU A 487 -14.06 30.44 20.04
C GLU A 487 -13.51 29.33 19.11
N ILE A 488 -12.18 29.08 19.15
CA ILE A 488 -11.54 28.01 18.41
C ILE A 488 -12.06 26.64 18.85
N GLY A 489 -12.28 26.45 20.15
CA GLY A 489 -12.81 25.22 20.71
C GLY A 489 -14.20 24.86 20.15
N VAL A 490 -15.06 25.84 19.89
CA VAL A 490 -16.36 25.60 19.22
C VAL A 490 -16.12 25.11 17.79
N LYS A 491 -15.29 25.80 16.99
CA LYS A 491 -14.98 25.38 15.61
C LYS A 491 -14.40 23.96 15.54
N LEU A 492 -13.44 23.65 16.40
CA LEU A 492 -12.81 22.31 16.43
C LEU A 492 -13.79 21.24 16.90
N SER A 493 -14.68 21.51 17.86
CA SER A 493 -15.69 20.56 18.30
C SER A 493 -16.72 20.24 17.21
N GLU A 494 -17.10 21.21 16.39
CA GLU A 494 -17.96 21.03 15.21
C GLU A 494 -17.30 20.16 14.16
N VAL A 495 -16.02 20.41 13.84
CA VAL A 495 -15.23 19.57 12.92
C VAL A 495 -15.10 18.12 13.46
N GLU A 496 -14.86 17.96 14.77
CA GLU A 496 -14.80 16.65 15.41
C GLU A 496 -16.14 15.90 15.30
N LEU A 497 -17.26 16.60 15.47
CA LEU A 497 -18.61 16.02 15.30
C LEU A 497 -18.85 15.61 13.83
N GLN A 498 -18.50 16.45 12.86
CA GLN A 498 -18.61 16.11 11.44
C GLN A 498 -17.78 14.87 11.09
N LYS A 499 -16.55 14.77 11.61
CA LYS A 499 -15.72 13.57 11.47
C LYS A 499 -16.36 12.36 12.13
N ALA A 500 -16.91 12.51 13.34
CA ALA A 500 -17.59 11.41 14.07
C ALA A 500 -18.82 10.90 13.30
N LEU A 501 -19.52 11.77 12.59
CA LEU A 501 -20.66 11.44 11.73
C LEU A 501 -20.24 10.92 10.34
N GLY A 502 -18.97 11.06 9.95
CA GLY A 502 -18.49 10.69 8.60
C GLY A 502 -18.98 11.64 7.51
N THR A 503 -19.30 12.89 7.85
CA THR A 503 -19.85 13.91 6.93
C THR A 503 -18.84 15.00 6.57
N LEU A 504 -17.59 14.86 7.00
CA LEU A 504 -16.53 15.83 6.70
C LEU A 504 -16.17 15.77 5.20
N GLN A 505 -16.43 16.88 4.47
CA GLN A 505 -16.26 16.98 3.03
C GLN A 505 -15.24 18.06 2.64
#